data_d74a949a52f509cb62e396aabe483c3e
#
_entry.id   d74a949a52f509cb62e396aabe483c3e
#
_cell.length_a   1.000
_cell.length_b   1.000
_cell.length_c   1.000
_cell.angle_alpha   90.00
_cell.angle_beta   90.00
_cell.angle_gamma   90.00
#
_symmetry.space_group_name_H-M   'P 1'
#
loop_
_entity.id
_entity.type
_entity.pdbx_description
1 polymer ?
#
loop_
_entity_poly.entity_id
_entity_poly.type
_entity_poly.pdbx_seq_one_letter_code
_entity_poly.pdbx_strand_id
1 'polypeptide(L)'
;MRRSPAVISAVFALLLLAPPGVLAFSFEWPTEGSYVHETAHILFSAAMLFFIREIYKTGLQRFRVFHFLVWAWGFLALWNFDAFIGHWTEWTLHNPVIMGQGFSRQLLMSDAHTWLFYITKIDHFLLLPPAFYLFYRGLKALAREPRSEEFGGR
;
A
#
# COMPACT_ATOMS: atom_id res chain seq x y z
N MET A 1 -17.89 2.04 -23.95
CA MET A 1 -18.03 3.52 -23.78
C MET A 1 -16.65 4.08 -23.38
N ARG A 2 -15.93 4.72 -24.29
CA ARG A 2 -14.69 5.46 -23.99
C ARG A 2 -15.09 6.77 -23.32
N ARG A 3 -14.84 6.89 -22.02
CA ARG A 3 -14.98 8.18 -21.34
C ARG A 3 -13.98 9.14 -21.97
N SER A 4 -14.46 10.32 -22.42
CA SER A 4 -13.59 11.29 -23.08
C SER A 4 -12.50 11.75 -22.10
N PRO A 5 -11.25 11.90 -22.55
CA PRO A 5 -10.16 12.37 -21.70
C PRO A 5 -10.48 13.73 -21.04
N ALA A 6 -11.32 14.54 -21.67
CA ALA A 6 -11.80 15.81 -21.12
C ALA A 6 -12.59 15.66 -19.81
N VAL A 7 -13.38 14.58 -19.64
CA VAL A 7 -14.14 14.34 -18.40
C VAL A 7 -13.18 13.98 -17.25
N ILE A 8 -12.16 13.16 -17.53
CA ILE A 8 -11.16 12.77 -16.54
C ILE A 8 -10.35 13.98 -16.11
N SER A 9 -9.92 14.82 -17.06
CA SER A 9 -9.18 16.06 -16.75
C SER A 9 -10.01 17.07 -15.97
N ALA A 10 -11.30 17.21 -16.29
CA ALA A 10 -12.21 18.10 -15.57
C ALA A 10 -12.44 17.65 -14.12
N VAL A 11 -12.62 16.34 -13.89
CA VAL A 11 -12.75 15.78 -12.53
C VAL A 11 -11.47 15.98 -11.72
N PHE A 12 -10.31 15.76 -12.36
CA PHE A 12 -9.01 15.96 -11.68
C PHE A 12 -8.76 17.43 -11.36
N ALA A 13 -9.09 18.35 -12.27
CA ALA A 13 -9.01 19.79 -12.04
C ALA A 13 -9.96 20.25 -10.92
N LEU A 14 -11.18 19.69 -10.87
CA LEU A 14 -12.15 20.00 -9.82
C LEU A 14 -11.66 19.54 -8.45
N LEU A 15 -11.02 18.38 -8.37
CA LEU A 15 -10.39 17.87 -7.13
C LEU A 15 -9.21 18.73 -6.68
N LEU A 16 -8.39 19.23 -7.63
CA LEU A 16 -7.26 20.11 -7.31
C LEU A 16 -7.68 21.52 -6.92
N LEU A 17 -8.80 22.02 -7.42
CA LEU A 17 -9.35 23.35 -7.12
C LEU A 17 -10.29 23.33 -5.90
N ALA A 18 -10.62 22.17 -5.35
CA ALA A 18 -11.41 22.08 -4.13
C ALA A 18 -10.66 22.76 -2.98
N PRO A 19 -11.28 23.70 -2.25
CA PRO A 19 -10.61 24.35 -1.13
C PRO A 19 -10.20 23.29 -0.09
N PRO A 20 -9.01 23.47 0.55
CA PRO A 20 -8.46 22.48 1.50
C PRO A 20 -9.44 22.09 2.63
N GLY A 21 -10.37 22.99 2.99
CA GLY A 21 -11.42 22.70 3.97
C GLY A 21 -12.47 21.69 3.53
N VAL A 22 -12.62 21.42 2.21
CA VAL A 22 -13.56 20.42 1.68
C VAL A 22 -12.88 19.03 1.65
N LEU A 23 -11.55 19.00 1.56
CA LEU A 23 -10.77 17.76 1.66
C LEU A 23 -10.39 17.42 3.11
N ALA A 24 -10.38 18.42 4.00
CA ALA A 24 -10.38 18.22 5.45
C ALA A 24 -11.79 17.91 5.95
N PHE A 25 -12.43 16.89 5.39
CA PHE A 25 -13.37 16.13 6.17
C PHE A 25 -12.51 15.41 7.21
N SER A 26 -12.20 16.14 8.29
CA SER A 26 -11.87 15.51 9.55
C SER A 26 -13.14 14.76 9.97
N PHE A 27 -13.32 13.59 9.42
CA PHE A 27 -14.08 12.57 10.10
C PHE A 27 -13.30 12.33 11.40
N GLU A 28 -13.61 13.14 12.40
CA GLU A 28 -13.32 12.82 13.78
C GLU A 28 -14.22 11.64 14.17
N TRP A 29 -13.88 10.51 13.61
CA TRP A 29 -14.27 9.22 14.13
C TRP A 29 -13.03 8.65 14.81
N PRO A 30 -12.76 9.05 16.07
CA PRO A 30 -11.46 8.73 16.68
C PRO A 30 -11.26 7.23 16.93
N THR A 31 -12.32 6.42 16.90
CA THR A 31 -12.23 5.00 17.26
C THR A 31 -12.77 4.06 16.19
N GLU A 32 -13.97 4.27 15.65
CA GLU A 32 -14.58 3.34 14.69
C GLU A 32 -13.87 3.34 13.34
N GLY A 33 -13.51 4.49 12.80
CA GLY A 33 -12.77 4.60 11.54
C GLY A 33 -11.39 3.96 11.63
N SER A 34 -10.72 4.04 12.77
CA SER A 34 -9.43 3.42 13.00
C SER A 34 -9.52 1.89 12.95
N TYR A 35 -10.51 1.28 13.62
CA TYR A 35 -10.67 -0.19 13.58
C TYR A 35 -10.98 -0.72 12.19
N VAL A 36 -11.79 0.00 11.40
CA VAL A 36 -12.07 -0.36 10.00
C VAL A 36 -10.79 -0.31 9.17
N HIS A 37 -9.97 0.74 9.34
CA HIS A 37 -8.70 0.91 8.66
C HIS A 37 -7.71 -0.21 9.01
N GLU A 38 -7.56 -0.53 10.30
CA GLU A 38 -6.73 -1.63 10.78
C GLU A 38 -7.18 -2.98 10.24
N THR A 39 -8.48 -3.23 10.27
CA THR A 39 -9.06 -4.46 9.70
C THR A 39 -8.74 -4.56 8.22
N ALA A 40 -8.75 -3.47 7.47
CA ALA A 40 -8.38 -3.44 6.07
C ALA A 40 -6.93 -3.90 5.86
N HIS A 41 -5.96 -3.43 6.66
CA HIS A 41 -4.57 -3.88 6.56
C HIS A 41 -4.42 -5.39 6.78
N ILE A 42 -5.13 -5.95 7.77
CA ILE A 42 -5.12 -7.40 8.02
C ILE A 42 -5.72 -8.16 6.82
N LEU A 43 -6.86 -7.72 6.31
CA LEU A 43 -7.52 -8.37 5.17
C LEU A 43 -6.68 -8.28 3.90
N PHE A 44 -6.05 -7.13 3.61
CA PHE A 44 -5.17 -7.00 2.47
C PHE A 44 -3.92 -7.87 2.60
N SER A 45 -3.29 -7.94 3.77
CA SER A 45 -2.18 -8.87 4.02
C SER A 45 -2.60 -10.31 3.76
N ALA A 46 -3.74 -10.73 4.30
CA ALA A 46 -4.27 -12.07 4.09
C ALA A 46 -4.55 -12.36 2.61
N ALA A 47 -5.12 -11.40 1.87
CA ALA A 47 -5.37 -11.52 0.44
C ALA A 47 -4.06 -11.67 -0.36
N MET A 48 -3.01 -10.88 -0.06
CA MET A 48 -1.71 -11.00 -0.72
C MET A 48 -1.07 -12.37 -0.46
N LEU A 49 -1.10 -12.84 0.80
CA LEU A 49 -0.59 -14.17 1.15
C LEU A 49 -1.39 -15.29 0.47
N PHE A 50 -2.71 -15.14 0.35
CA PHE A 50 -3.56 -16.06 -0.38
C PHE A 50 -3.16 -16.14 -1.86
N PHE A 51 -2.94 -15.00 -2.53
CA PHE A 51 -2.49 -14.98 -3.93
C PHE A 51 -1.11 -15.65 -4.10
N ILE A 52 -0.17 -15.37 -3.21
CA ILE A 52 1.14 -16.03 -3.20
C ILE A 52 0.94 -17.56 -3.10
N ARG A 53 0.14 -18.01 -2.15
CA ARG A 53 -0.16 -19.43 -1.95
C ARG A 53 -0.78 -20.07 -3.21
N GLU A 54 -1.73 -19.40 -3.85
CA GLU A 54 -2.37 -19.93 -5.07
C GLU A 54 -1.38 -20.04 -6.24
N ILE A 55 -0.45 -19.10 -6.41
CA ILE A 55 0.63 -19.22 -7.39
C ILE A 55 1.46 -20.50 -7.16
N TYR A 56 1.85 -20.75 -5.91
CA TYR A 56 2.63 -21.96 -5.60
C TYR A 56 1.80 -23.23 -5.77
N LYS A 57 0.54 -23.21 -5.36
CA LYS A 57 -0.37 -24.36 -5.46
C LYS A 57 -0.66 -24.74 -6.92
N THR A 58 -0.80 -23.77 -7.79
CA THR A 58 -1.07 -23.97 -9.23
C THR A 58 0.20 -24.23 -10.06
N GLY A 59 1.39 -24.15 -9.46
CA GLY A 59 2.66 -24.36 -10.14
C GLY A 59 3.06 -23.20 -11.06
N LEU A 60 2.39 -22.03 -10.96
CA LEU A 60 2.68 -20.85 -11.79
C LEU A 60 4.03 -20.21 -11.46
N GLN A 61 4.61 -20.48 -10.29
CA GLN A 61 5.94 -20.00 -9.91
C GLN A 61 7.05 -20.44 -10.87
N ARG A 62 6.84 -21.49 -11.68
CA ARG A 62 7.79 -21.89 -12.73
C ARG A 62 7.99 -20.86 -13.83
N PHE A 63 7.04 -19.96 -14.02
CA PHE A 63 7.15 -18.88 -14.99
C PHE A 63 7.75 -17.63 -14.34
N ARG A 64 8.75 -17.04 -14.99
CA ARG A 64 9.48 -15.88 -14.48
C ARG A 64 8.58 -14.67 -14.12
N VAL A 65 7.49 -14.51 -14.86
CA VAL A 65 6.50 -13.44 -14.63
C VAL A 65 5.94 -13.50 -13.21
N PHE A 66 5.55 -14.69 -12.77
CA PHE A 66 4.93 -14.87 -11.46
C PHE A 66 5.90 -14.68 -10.30
N HIS A 67 7.23 -14.82 -10.51
CA HIS A 67 8.20 -14.44 -9.50
C HIS A 67 8.14 -12.95 -9.17
N PHE A 68 8.00 -12.08 -10.18
CA PHE A 68 7.83 -10.64 -9.92
C PHE A 68 6.56 -10.36 -9.13
N LEU A 69 5.46 -11.03 -9.45
CA LEU A 69 4.17 -10.85 -8.76
C LEU A 69 4.24 -11.38 -7.32
N VAL A 70 4.86 -12.53 -7.10
CA VAL A 70 5.06 -13.09 -5.74
C VAL A 70 5.85 -12.12 -4.87
N TRP A 71 6.96 -11.57 -5.38
CA TRP A 71 7.73 -10.58 -4.64
C TRP A 71 6.96 -9.28 -4.42
N ALA A 72 6.22 -8.80 -5.43
CA ALA A 72 5.38 -7.60 -5.29
C ALA A 72 4.34 -7.77 -4.19
N TRP A 73 3.60 -8.90 -4.20
CA TRP A 73 2.62 -9.20 -3.16
C TRP A 73 3.25 -9.47 -1.80
N GLY A 74 4.46 -10.03 -1.75
CA GLY A 74 5.24 -10.16 -0.52
C GLY A 74 5.56 -8.80 0.10
N PHE A 75 6.04 -7.83 -0.70
CA PHE A 75 6.28 -6.47 -0.24
C PHE A 75 4.99 -5.75 0.17
N LEU A 76 3.89 -5.94 -0.56
CA LEU A 76 2.58 -5.35 -0.20
C LEU A 76 2.01 -5.97 1.08
N ALA A 77 2.17 -7.28 1.28
CA ALA A 77 1.77 -7.93 2.53
C ALA A 77 2.58 -7.40 3.72
N LEU A 78 3.91 -7.28 3.53
CA LEU A 78 4.80 -6.71 4.54
C LEU A 78 4.45 -5.26 4.85
N TRP A 79 4.18 -4.45 3.83
CA TRP A 79 3.76 -3.06 3.99
C TRP A 79 2.46 -2.93 4.79
N ASN A 80 1.44 -3.76 4.49
CA ASN A 80 0.19 -3.74 5.25
C ASN A 80 0.40 -4.20 6.70
N PHE A 81 1.26 -5.19 6.92
CA PHE A 81 1.61 -5.65 8.27
C PHE A 81 2.37 -4.58 9.06
N ASP A 82 3.33 -3.91 8.43
CA ASP A 82 4.05 -2.77 9.00
C ASP A 82 3.11 -1.61 9.36
N ALA A 83 2.17 -1.28 8.45
CA ALA A 83 1.15 -0.27 8.71
C ALA A 83 0.29 -0.62 9.93
N PHE A 84 -0.14 -1.88 10.04
CA PHE A 84 -0.88 -2.36 11.21
C PHE A 84 -0.08 -2.17 12.50
N ILE A 85 1.20 -2.56 12.53
CA ILE A 85 2.07 -2.35 13.69
C ILE A 85 2.23 -0.85 13.97
N GLY A 86 2.41 -0.02 12.94
CA GLY A 86 2.56 1.42 13.07
C GLY A 86 1.36 2.08 13.75
N HIS A 87 0.15 1.71 13.35
CA HIS A 87 -1.07 2.22 13.98
C HIS A 87 -1.25 1.67 15.39
N TRP A 88 -0.96 0.40 15.63
CA TRP A 88 -0.98 -0.18 16.96
C TRP A 88 -0.03 0.56 17.91
N THR A 89 1.20 0.84 17.46
CA THR A 89 2.18 1.59 18.27
C THR A 89 1.72 3.03 18.51
N GLU A 90 1.06 3.67 17.53
CA GLU A 90 0.48 5.01 17.69
C GLU A 90 -0.58 5.06 18.79
N TRP A 91 -1.49 4.07 18.84
CA TRP A 91 -2.53 4.00 19.86
C TRP A 91 -2.01 3.72 21.26
N THR A 92 -0.91 2.98 21.34
CA THR A 92 -0.29 2.62 22.62
C THR A 92 0.78 3.60 23.08
N LEU A 93 1.11 4.60 22.24
CA LEU A 93 2.10 5.62 22.56
C LEU A 93 1.51 6.65 23.56
N HIS A 94 1.92 6.52 24.84
CA HIS A 94 1.46 7.41 25.90
C HIS A 94 2.42 8.59 26.08
N ASN A 95 1.86 9.81 26.01
CA ASN A 95 2.59 11.07 26.28
C ASN A 95 3.89 11.24 25.46
N PRO A 96 3.84 11.21 24.11
CA PRO A 96 5.03 11.41 23.31
C PRO A 96 5.60 12.81 23.56
N VAL A 97 6.90 12.88 23.86
CA VAL A 97 7.60 14.14 24.02
C VAL A 97 7.96 14.68 22.64
N ILE A 98 7.27 15.76 22.23
CA ILE A 98 7.51 16.43 20.97
C ILE A 98 8.22 17.76 21.25
N MET A 99 9.40 17.92 20.66
CA MET A 99 10.20 19.16 20.73
C MET A 99 10.13 19.91 19.42
N GLY A 100 10.31 21.24 19.47
CA GLY A 100 10.28 22.11 18.28
C GLY A 100 8.87 22.52 17.86
N GLN A 101 8.78 23.32 16.79
CA GLN A 101 7.54 23.86 16.23
C GLN A 101 7.55 23.77 14.70
N GLY A 102 6.36 23.68 14.09
CA GLY A 102 6.22 23.62 12.63
C GLY A 102 7.02 22.47 12.02
N PHE A 103 7.86 22.74 11.04
CA PHE A 103 8.69 21.75 10.35
C PHE A 103 9.89 21.25 11.18
N SER A 104 10.22 21.89 12.29
CA SER A 104 11.29 21.46 13.19
C SER A 104 10.79 20.55 14.32
N ARG A 105 9.55 20.09 14.24
CA ARG A 105 8.99 19.13 15.23
C ARG A 105 9.75 17.82 15.20
N GLN A 106 10.23 17.39 16.35
CA GLN A 106 11.00 16.17 16.55
C GLN A 106 10.37 15.36 17.68
N LEU A 107 10.22 14.07 17.48
CA LEU A 107 9.83 13.13 18.51
C LEU A 107 11.09 12.71 19.28
N LEU A 108 11.08 12.85 20.61
CA LEU A 108 12.15 12.33 21.44
C LEU A 108 12.03 10.80 21.51
N MET A 109 13.01 10.10 20.98
CA MET A 109 13.07 8.62 21.00
C MET A 109 13.72 8.14 22.28
N SER A 110 12.94 8.09 23.35
CA SER A 110 13.41 7.73 24.69
C SER A 110 13.43 6.23 24.97
N ASP A 111 12.67 5.45 24.22
CA ASP A 111 12.45 4.03 24.47
C ASP A 111 12.21 3.23 23.18
N ALA A 112 12.18 1.90 23.29
CA ALA A 112 11.99 1.00 22.17
C ALA A 112 10.63 1.20 21.46
N HIS A 113 9.61 1.67 22.17
CA HIS A 113 8.28 1.88 21.60
C HIS A 113 8.26 3.10 20.68
N THR A 114 8.88 4.22 21.08
CA THR A 114 9.03 5.40 20.22
C THR A 114 9.92 5.13 19.02
N TRP A 115 10.97 4.29 19.18
CA TRP A 115 11.77 3.80 18.04
C TRP A 115 10.95 2.96 17.07
N LEU A 116 10.16 2.00 17.57
CA LEU A 116 9.30 1.17 16.74
C LEU A 116 8.30 2.02 15.95
N PHE A 117 7.64 2.97 16.61
CA PHE A 117 6.74 3.92 15.96
C PHE A 117 7.44 4.69 14.83
N TYR A 118 8.66 5.17 15.07
CA TYR A 118 9.41 5.94 14.06
C TYR A 118 9.83 5.08 12.87
N ILE A 119 10.30 3.86 13.12
CA ILE A 119 10.71 2.93 12.07
C ILE A 119 9.53 2.59 11.17
N THR A 120 8.37 2.24 11.74
CA THR A 120 7.17 1.91 10.95
C THR A 120 6.68 3.10 10.10
N LYS A 121 6.87 4.35 10.54
CA LYS A 121 6.56 5.53 9.72
C LYS A 121 7.52 5.68 8.52
N ILE A 122 8.78 5.30 8.64
CA ILE A 122 9.76 5.33 7.54
C ILE A 122 9.53 4.15 6.58
N ASP A 123 9.40 2.94 7.11
CA ASP A 123 9.24 1.71 6.33
C ASP A 123 7.99 1.75 5.47
N HIS A 124 6.97 2.44 5.91
CA HIS A 124 5.76 2.70 5.15
C HIS A 124 6.04 3.33 3.77
N PHE A 125 7.03 4.22 3.69
CA PHE A 125 7.46 4.84 2.42
C PHE A 125 8.48 3.99 1.66
N LEU A 126 9.28 3.17 2.35
CA LEU A 126 10.33 2.39 1.73
C LEU A 126 9.82 1.11 1.06
N LEU A 127 8.77 0.50 1.60
CA LEU A 127 8.23 -0.78 1.11
C LEU A 127 7.38 -0.65 -0.15
N LEU A 128 6.70 0.48 -0.34
CA LEU A 128 5.80 0.69 -1.49
C LEU A 128 6.52 0.78 -2.85
N PRO A 129 7.58 1.58 -3.03
CA PRO A 129 8.23 1.71 -4.34
C PRO A 129 8.72 0.38 -4.90
N PRO A 130 9.44 -0.50 -4.16
CA PRO A 130 9.83 -1.80 -4.69
C PRO A 130 8.63 -2.70 -5.01
N ALA A 131 7.55 -2.66 -4.20
CA ALA A 131 6.34 -3.41 -4.47
C ALA A 131 5.72 -3.04 -5.83
N PHE A 132 5.50 -1.75 -6.06
CA PHE A 132 4.96 -1.26 -7.33
C PHE A 132 5.89 -1.48 -8.51
N TYR A 133 7.19 -1.32 -8.33
CA TYR A 133 8.17 -1.60 -9.37
C TYR A 133 8.11 -3.07 -9.80
N LEU A 134 8.10 -3.99 -8.87
CA LEU A 134 8.02 -5.42 -9.13
C LEU A 134 6.67 -5.79 -9.78
N PHE A 135 5.59 -5.21 -9.30
CA PHE A 135 4.26 -5.40 -9.87
C PHE A 135 4.22 -4.93 -11.34
N TYR A 136 4.73 -3.73 -11.61
CA TYR A 136 4.88 -3.22 -12.98
C TYR A 136 5.72 -4.15 -13.86
N ARG A 137 6.85 -4.65 -13.35
CA ARG A 137 7.72 -5.59 -14.08
C ARG A 137 7.00 -6.88 -14.39
N GLY A 138 6.22 -7.40 -13.46
CA GLY A 138 5.40 -8.60 -13.65
C GLY A 138 4.34 -8.40 -14.73
N LEU A 139 3.54 -7.33 -14.64
CA LEU A 139 2.52 -7.01 -15.64
C LEU A 139 3.12 -6.75 -17.04
N LYS A 140 4.25 -6.03 -17.10
CA LYS A 140 4.93 -5.78 -18.37
C LYS A 140 5.48 -7.05 -19.00
N ALA A 141 5.98 -7.99 -18.21
CA ALA A 141 6.44 -9.28 -18.70
C ALA A 141 5.26 -10.12 -19.21
N LEU A 142 4.14 -10.13 -18.48
CA LEU A 142 2.91 -10.81 -18.90
C LEU A 142 2.35 -10.27 -20.23
N ALA A 143 2.38 -8.94 -20.40
CA ALA A 143 1.91 -8.30 -21.63
C ALA A 143 2.83 -8.54 -22.85
N ARG A 144 4.08 -8.97 -22.62
CA ARG A 144 5.05 -9.26 -23.69
C ARG A 144 5.15 -10.73 -24.06
N GLU A 145 4.59 -11.61 -23.26
CA GLU A 145 4.46 -13.01 -23.67
C GLU A 145 3.64 -13.06 -24.97
N PRO A 146 4.22 -13.57 -26.10
CA PRO A 146 3.47 -13.69 -27.33
C PRO A 146 2.26 -14.57 -27.01
N ARG A 147 1.08 -14.05 -27.30
CA ARG A 147 -0.15 -14.86 -27.33
C ARG A 147 0.15 -15.95 -28.36
N SER A 148 0.57 -17.11 -27.89
CA SER A 148 0.77 -18.26 -28.76
C SER A 148 -0.54 -18.47 -29.50
N GLU A 149 -0.50 -18.27 -30.81
CA GLU A 149 -1.61 -18.49 -31.75
C GLU A 149 -1.86 -19.99 -31.85
N GLU A 150 -2.16 -20.63 -30.74
CA GLU A 150 -2.37 -22.08 -30.64
C GLU A 150 -3.87 -22.45 -30.49
N PHE A 151 -4.75 -21.61 -31.07
CA PHE A 151 -6.13 -21.97 -31.36
C PHE A 151 -6.46 -21.87 -32.84
N GLY A 152 -5.47 -22.00 -33.71
CA GLY A 152 -5.65 -22.01 -35.16
C GLY A 152 -5.12 -23.30 -35.75
N GLY A 153 -5.90 -24.37 -35.74
CA GLY A 153 -5.60 -25.47 -36.66
C GLY A 153 -5.69 -26.87 -36.03
N ARG A 154 -6.89 -27.40 -35.94
CA ARG A 154 -7.27 -28.72 -36.50
C ARG A 154 -8.75 -28.94 -36.30
#